data_07b1e6446661f8254591d9f8aa6a03ae
#
_entry.id   07b1e6446661f8254591d9f8aa6a03ae
#
_cell.length_a   1.000
_cell.length_b   1.000
_cell.length_c   1.000
_cell.angle_alpha   90.00
_cell.angle_beta   90.00
_cell.angle_gamma   90.00
#
_symmetry.space_group_name_H-M   'P 1'
#
loop_
_entity.id
_entity.type
_entity.pdbx_description
1 polymer ?
#
loop_
_entity_poly.entity_id
_entity_poly.type
_entity_poly.pdbx_seq_one_letter_code
_entity_poly.pdbx_strand_id
1 'polypeptide(L)'
;MNVQHNLDLTAFNTLALPGRAARYLKITTPGQLAAPDMAGQPRFILGGGSNLVLTGDFDGLVLHMAIPGKRLLKDDAHAVYIEAGAGENWHDFVQWTLQQGWPGLENLSLIPGTVGAAPIQNIGAYGLEVGECFHSLTAWDFEKQAFFPVDRSACRFAYRDSLFKQEGWHLSGRMAITSVIFRLPKVWAPNIRYADVAQELAARDIATPSPQDVANAIIAVRQRKLPDPAIIPNTGSFFHNPVVTSALANALAVDYPTLPRYPQADGQVKLAAGWLIEQAGWKGKSLGPVGMYEKQALVLVNRGGATGADVKRTMAAVQAAVKAKFAVDLTPEPIFL
;
A
#
# COMPACT_ATOMS: atom_id res chain seq x y z
N MET A 1 -12.47 -27.32 -5.70
CA MET A 1 -12.42 -25.96 -5.09
C MET A 1 -13.84 -25.40 -5.09
N ASN A 2 -14.23 -24.63 -4.07
CA ASN A 2 -15.58 -24.06 -4.03
C ASN A 2 -15.57 -22.65 -4.63
N VAL A 3 -15.88 -22.55 -5.92
CA VAL A 3 -16.04 -21.25 -6.62
C VAL A 3 -17.39 -20.67 -6.23
N GLN A 4 -17.40 -19.46 -5.70
CA GLN A 4 -18.61 -18.72 -5.41
C GLN A 4 -18.96 -17.86 -6.63
N HIS A 5 -20.25 -17.77 -6.95
CA HIS A 5 -20.76 -16.98 -8.08
C HIS A 5 -21.47 -15.72 -7.58
N ASN A 6 -21.32 -14.64 -8.33
CA ASN A 6 -21.97 -13.37 -8.06
C ASN A 6 -21.75 -12.87 -6.61
N LEU A 7 -20.50 -12.98 -6.13
CA LEU A 7 -20.14 -12.59 -4.77
C LEU A 7 -20.10 -11.06 -4.63
N ASP A 8 -20.72 -10.54 -3.57
CA ASP A 8 -20.62 -9.14 -3.19
C ASP A 8 -19.21 -8.83 -2.66
N LEU A 9 -18.53 -7.85 -3.26
CA LEU A 9 -17.18 -7.42 -2.93
C LEU A 9 -17.12 -6.22 -1.98
N THR A 10 -18.25 -5.71 -1.48
CA THR A 10 -18.30 -4.52 -0.61
C THR A 10 -17.42 -4.71 0.64
N ALA A 11 -17.45 -5.89 1.26
CA ALA A 11 -16.62 -6.23 2.42
C ALA A 11 -15.17 -6.58 2.06
N PHE A 12 -14.82 -6.65 0.78
CA PHE A 12 -13.49 -7.02 0.30
C PHE A 12 -12.67 -5.83 -0.23
N ASN A 13 -13.15 -4.61 0.02
CA ASN A 13 -12.38 -3.39 -0.24
C ASN A 13 -12.57 -2.39 0.91
N THR A 14 -11.48 -1.72 1.29
CA THR A 14 -11.49 -0.83 2.46
C THR A 14 -12.21 0.50 2.22
N LEU A 15 -12.56 0.84 0.98
CA LEU A 15 -13.49 1.94 0.66
C LEU A 15 -14.97 1.57 0.83
N ALA A 16 -15.28 0.29 1.09
CA ALA A 16 -16.64 -0.24 1.18
C ALA A 16 -17.51 0.15 -0.03
N LEU A 17 -16.92 0.13 -1.23
CA LEU A 17 -17.64 0.40 -2.47
C LEU A 17 -18.39 -0.85 -2.93
N PRO A 18 -19.62 -0.71 -3.42
CA PRO A 18 -20.38 -1.82 -3.96
C PRO A 18 -19.79 -2.31 -5.28
N GLY A 19 -19.90 -3.61 -5.51
CA GLY A 19 -19.52 -4.29 -6.74
C GLY A 19 -19.57 -5.79 -6.51
N ARG A 20 -19.72 -6.58 -7.57
CA ARG A 20 -19.82 -8.04 -7.51
C ARG A 20 -18.77 -8.67 -8.39
N ALA A 21 -18.26 -9.81 -7.98
CA ALA A 21 -17.43 -10.68 -8.82
C ALA A 21 -18.33 -11.75 -9.47
N ALA A 22 -18.26 -11.91 -10.79
CA ALA A 22 -18.97 -13.01 -11.46
C ALA A 22 -18.56 -14.35 -10.85
N ARG A 23 -17.27 -14.50 -10.54
CA ARG A 23 -16.73 -15.66 -9.84
C ARG A 23 -15.68 -15.23 -8.83
N TYR A 24 -15.63 -15.92 -7.71
CA TYR A 24 -14.70 -15.68 -6.62
C TYR A 24 -14.15 -17.01 -6.10
N LEU A 25 -12.86 -17.04 -5.85
CA LEU A 25 -12.19 -18.18 -5.22
C LEU A 25 -11.19 -17.70 -4.17
N LYS A 26 -11.33 -18.23 -2.96
CA LYS A 26 -10.35 -18.04 -1.89
C LYS A 26 -9.21 -19.03 -2.04
N ILE A 27 -7.99 -18.54 -2.20
CA ILE A 27 -6.76 -19.33 -2.35
C ILE A 27 -6.09 -19.44 -0.98
N THR A 28 -6.05 -20.63 -0.43
CA THR A 28 -5.46 -20.93 0.89
C THR A 28 -4.20 -21.78 0.81
N THR A 29 -3.90 -22.33 -0.37
CA THR A 29 -2.65 -23.08 -0.62
C THR A 29 -2.11 -22.71 -2.02
N PRO A 30 -0.78 -22.70 -2.21
CA PRO A 30 -0.19 -22.40 -3.54
C PRO A 30 -0.66 -23.36 -4.64
N GLY A 31 -0.85 -24.65 -4.32
CA GLY A 31 -1.25 -25.69 -5.29
C GLY A 31 -2.63 -25.46 -5.92
N GLN A 32 -3.51 -24.69 -5.27
CA GLN A 32 -4.80 -24.34 -5.85
C GLN A 32 -4.70 -23.49 -7.13
N LEU A 33 -3.60 -22.75 -7.31
CA LEU A 33 -3.39 -21.91 -8.51
C LEU A 33 -3.12 -22.70 -9.78
N ALA A 34 -2.66 -23.96 -9.65
CA ALA A 34 -2.38 -24.85 -10.78
C ALA A 34 -3.63 -25.58 -11.32
N ALA A 35 -4.82 -25.30 -10.76
CA ALA A 35 -6.03 -25.99 -11.20
C ALA A 35 -6.47 -25.54 -12.60
N PRO A 36 -6.98 -26.49 -13.43
CA PRO A 36 -7.36 -26.21 -14.83
C PRO A 36 -8.39 -25.09 -15.01
N ASP A 37 -9.30 -24.95 -14.04
CA ASP A 37 -10.39 -23.95 -14.06
C ASP A 37 -9.90 -22.48 -14.00
N MET A 38 -8.58 -22.27 -13.84
CA MET A 38 -7.95 -20.95 -13.73
C MET A 38 -7.56 -20.37 -15.09
N ALA A 39 -7.62 -21.13 -16.18
CA ALA A 39 -7.16 -20.70 -17.51
C ALA A 39 -8.20 -19.89 -18.29
N GLY A 40 -7.74 -19.00 -19.16
CA GLY A 40 -8.53 -18.45 -20.26
C GLY A 40 -9.57 -17.36 -19.89
N GLN A 41 -9.52 -16.74 -18.68
CA GLN A 41 -10.53 -15.78 -18.26
C GLN A 41 -9.90 -14.51 -17.71
N PRO A 42 -10.61 -13.35 -17.78
CA PRO A 42 -10.25 -12.18 -17.00
C PRO A 42 -10.16 -12.56 -15.51
N ARG A 43 -9.05 -12.20 -14.86
CA ARG A 43 -8.85 -12.45 -13.44
C ARG A 43 -8.30 -11.25 -12.73
N PHE A 44 -8.64 -11.13 -11.46
CA PHE A 44 -8.08 -10.12 -10.57
C PHE A 44 -7.51 -10.81 -9.33
N ILE A 45 -6.27 -10.45 -8.97
CA ILE A 45 -5.60 -10.98 -7.78
C ILE A 45 -5.89 -10.04 -6.62
N LEU A 46 -6.72 -10.48 -5.69
CA LEU A 46 -7.13 -9.69 -4.55
C LEU A 46 -6.29 -10.05 -3.31
N GLY A 47 -5.66 -9.06 -2.70
CA GLY A 47 -5.09 -9.15 -1.35
C GLY A 47 -6.09 -8.68 -0.30
N GLY A 48 -5.67 -7.73 0.56
CA GLY A 48 -6.56 -7.13 1.58
C GLY A 48 -7.55 -6.09 1.07
N GLY A 49 -7.58 -5.77 -0.23
CA GLY A 49 -8.46 -4.76 -0.83
C GLY A 49 -8.21 -3.32 -0.35
N SER A 50 -7.07 -3.06 0.28
CA SER A 50 -6.77 -1.77 0.91
C SER A 50 -6.29 -0.69 -0.07
N ASN A 51 -6.07 -1.05 -1.34
CA ASN A 51 -5.66 -0.12 -2.41
C ASN A 51 -6.50 -0.34 -3.67
N LEU A 52 -7.81 -0.53 -3.50
CA LEU A 52 -8.75 -0.89 -4.56
C LEU A 52 -9.95 0.07 -4.58
N VAL A 53 -10.30 0.55 -5.78
CA VAL A 53 -11.52 1.27 -6.09
C VAL A 53 -12.38 0.41 -7.01
N LEU A 54 -13.46 -0.15 -6.49
CA LEU A 54 -14.45 -0.84 -7.33
C LEU A 54 -15.24 0.19 -8.13
N THR A 55 -15.27 0.04 -9.46
CA THR A 55 -15.99 0.96 -10.35
C THR A 55 -17.29 0.37 -10.90
N GLY A 56 -17.56 -0.88 -10.57
CA GLY A 56 -18.72 -1.65 -10.96
C GLY A 56 -18.53 -3.13 -10.66
N ASP A 57 -19.33 -3.97 -11.29
CA ASP A 57 -19.19 -5.41 -11.21
C ASP A 57 -17.99 -5.88 -12.07
N PHE A 58 -17.29 -6.88 -11.59
CA PHE A 58 -16.18 -7.51 -12.31
C PHE A 58 -16.66 -8.81 -12.98
N ASP A 59 -16.73 -8.79 -14.31
CA ASP A 59 -17.10 -9.96 -15.11
C ASP A 59 -15.88 -10.87 -15.32
N GLY A 60 -15.40 -11.48 -14.22
CA GLY A 60 -14.22 -12.33 -14.21
C GLY A 60 -14.09 -13.13 -12.93
N LEU A 61 -12.92 -13.72 -12.75
CA LEU A 61 -12.55 -14.50 -11.58
C LEU A 61 -11.70 -13.66 -10.61
N VAL A 62 -12.20 -13.37 -9.43
CA VAL A 62 -11.42 -12.81 -8.33
C VAL A 62 -10.74 -13.94 -7.56
N LEU A 63 -9.42 -13.93 -7.52
CA LEU A 63 -8.59 -14.83 -6.73
C LEU A 63 -8.15 -14.10 -5.46
N HIS A 64 -8.80 -14.42 -4.34
CA HIS A 64 -8.47 -13.83 -3.04
C HIS A 64 -7.32 -14.59 -2.39
N MET A 65 -6.15 -13.98 -2.33
CA MET A 65 -4.94 -14.57 -1.77
C MET A 65 -5.00 -14.59 -0.25
N ALA A 66 -5.27 -15.77 0.32
CA ALA A 66 -5.42 -16.02 1.74
C ALA A 66 -4.50 -17.16 2.21
N ILE A 67 -3.35 -17.34 1.58
CA ILE A 67 -2.35 -18.35 1.94
C ILE A 67 -1.69 -17.94 3.26
N PRO A 68 -1.89 -18.72 4.34
CA PRO A 68 -1.34 -18.41 5.66
C PRO A 68 0.07 -18.98 5.82
N GLY A 69 0.68 -18.65 6.95
CA GLY A 69 1.90 -19.25 7.47
C GLY A 69 3.06 -18.26 7.59
N LYS A 70 3.77 -18.37 8.69
CA LYS A 70 4.97 -17.61 9.02
C LYS A 70 6.01 -18.57 9.57
N ARG A 71 7.23 -18.55 9.04
CA ARG A 71 8.31 -19.41 9.53
C ARG A 71 9.69 -18.80 9.36
N LEU A 72 10.56 -19.09 10.30
CA LEU A 72 11.98 -18.83 10.18
C LEU A 72 12.57 -19.84 9.18
N LEU A 73 13.22 -19.35 8.12
CA LEU A 73 13.93 -20.20 7.15
C LEU A 73 15.40 -20.35 7.48
N LYS A 74 16.03 -19.24 7.90
CA LYS A 74 17.47 -19.20 8.16
C LYS A 74 17.75 -18.15 9.23
N ASP A 75 18.70 -18.46 10.08
CA ASP A 75 19.28 -17.57 11.07
C ASP A 75 20.81 -17.62 10.90
N ASP A 76 21.42 -16.54 10.40
CA ASP A 76 22.87 -16.45 10.24
C ASP A 76 23.46 -15.33 11.11
N ALA A 77 24.77 -15.10 11.01
CA ALA A 77 25.46 -14.12 11.85
C ALA A 77 24.98 -12.67 11.65
N HIS A 78 24.33 -12.34 10.52
CA HIS A 78 24.01 -10.98 10.12
C HIS A 78 22.50 -10.70 10.06
N ALA A 79 21.69 -11.71 9.82
CA ALA A 79 20.26 -11.55 9.59
C ALA A 79 19.48 -12.82 9.89
N VAL A 80 18.17 -12.63 10.08
CA VAL A 80 17.16 -13.70 10.01
C VAL A 80 16.38 -13.61 8.70
N TYR A 81 16.04 -14.76 8.14
CA TYR A 81 15.25 -14.89 6.91
C TYR A 81 13.91 -15.53 7.25
N ILE A 82 12.84 -14.79 6.98
CA ILE A 82 11.50 -15.16 7.41
C ILE A 82 10.61 -15.25 6.18
N GLU A 83 9.98 -16.39 5.97
CA GLU A 83 8.94 -16.55 4.95
C GLU A 83 7.57 -16.31 5.57
N ALA A 84 6.75 -15.55 4.84
CA ALA A 84 5.34 -15.37 5.17
C ALA A 84 4.46 -15.64 3.96
N GLY A 85 3.34 -16.31 4.18
CA GLY A 85 2.31 -16.56 3.17
C GLY A 85 1.66 -15.27 2.70
N ALA A 86 1.27 -15.22 1.44
CA ALA A 86 0.76 -14.01 0.80
C ALA A 86 -0.52 -13.46 1.47
N GLY A 87 -1.31 -14.31 2.13
CA GLY A 87 -2.55 -13.93 2.81
C GLY A 87 -2.38 -13.44 4.24
N GLU A 88 -1.16 -13.50 4.81
CA GLU A 88 -0.92 -12.97 6.16
C GLU A 88 -1.25 -11.47 6.21
N ASN A 89 -1.94 -11.02 7.29
CA ASN A 89 -2.15 -9.60 7.53
C ASN A 89 -0.80 -8.92 7.74
N TRP A 90 -0.58 -7.81 7.05
CA TRP A 90 0.70 -7.11 7.10
C TRP A 90 1.06 -6.61 8.51
N HIS A 91 0.12 -5.96 9.18
CA HIS A 91 0.39 -5.42 10.52
C HIS A 91 0.65 -6.52 11.56
N ASP A 92 -0.15 -7.58 11.52
CA ASP A 92 0.01 -8.74 12.42
C ASP A 92 1.35 -9.44 12.15
N PHE A 93 1.80 -9.49 10.89
CA PHE A 93 3.12 -10.00 10.54
C PHE A 93 4.24 -9.14 11.14
N VAL A 94 4.16 -7.81 11.01
CA VAL A 94 5.13 -6.88 11.63
C VAL A 94 5.18 -7.08 13.15
N GLN A 95 4.03 -7.12 13.81
CA GLN A 95 3.97 -7.33 15.26
C GLN A 95 4.54 -8.69 15.67
N TRP A 96 4.26 -9.73 14.89
CA TRP A 96 4.81 -11.05 15.14
C TRP A 96 6.33 -11.07 15.02
N THR A 97 6.94 -10.42 14.02
CA THR A 97 8.41 -10.35 13.91
C THR A 97 9.04 -9.65 15.11
N LEU A 98 8.43 -8.57 15.60
CA LEU A 98 8.91 -7.86 16.81
C LEU A 98 8.81 -8.74 18.06
N GLN A 99 7.73 -9.51 18.23
CA GLN A 99 7.57 -10.45 19.34
C GLN A 99 8.61 -11.57 19.33
N GLN A 100 9.11 -11.96 18.14
CA GLN A 100 10.21 -12.90 18.02
C GLN A 100 11.61 -12.28 18.25
N GLY A 101 11.68 -10.96 18.48
CA GLY A 101 12.94 -10.23 18.60
C GLY A 101 13.65 -9.98 17.25
N TRP A 102 12.90 -9.94 16.15
CA TRP A 102 13.42 -9.71 14.79
C TRP A 102 12.97 -8.33 14.26
N PRO A 103 13.71 -7.27 14.56
CA PRO A 103 13.37 -5.91 14.13
C PRO A 103 13.70 -5.68 12.65
N GLY A 104 13.20 -4.55 12.12
CA GLY A 104 13.48 -4.07 10.77
C GLY A 104 12.21 -3.71 9.97
N LEU A 105 11.02 -4.10 10.46
CA LEU A 105 9.74 -3.76 9.83
C LEU A 105 8.88 -2.79 10.65
N GLU A 106 9.33 -2.37 11.81
CA GLU A 106 8.57 -1.53 12.77
C GLU A 106 8.03 -0.24 12.16
N ASN A 107 8.80 0.39 11.25
CA ASN A 107 8.38 1.61 10.56
C ASN A 107 7.19 1.40 9.62
N LEU A 108 6.90 0.17 9.22
CA LEU A 108 5.77 -0.19 8.37
C LEU A 108 4.55 -0.70 9.17
N SER A 109 4.55 -0.47 10.49
CA SER A 109 3.43 -0.82 11.37
C SER A 109 2.13 -0.15 10.96
N LEU A 110 1.00 -0.84 11.16
CA LEU A 110 -0.36 -0.38 10.90
C LEU A 110 -0.64 -0.01 9.43
N ILE A 111 0.18 -0.43 8.45
CA ILE A 111 -0.18 -0.36 7.05
C ILE A 111 -1.22 -1.45 6.78
N PRO A 112 -2.41 -1.12 6.22
CA PRO A 112 -3.42 -2.12 5.90
C PRO A 112 -3.01 -2.96 4.68
N GLY A 113 -3.53 -4.18 4.59
CA GLY A 113 -3.29 -5.08 3.47
C GLY A 113 -2.65 -6.39 3.89
N THR A 114 -2.07 -7.11 2.92
CA THR A 114 -1.48 -8.43 3.11
C THR A 114 -0.01 -8.48 2.69
N VAL A 115 0.72 -9.46 3.22
CA VAL A 115 2.13 -9.69 2.92
C VAL A 115 2.38 -9.82 1.41
N GLY A 116 1.53 -10.58 0.68
CA GLY A 116 1.69 -10.76 -0.76
C GLY A 116 1.42 -9.51 -1.59
N ALA A 117 0.64 -8.55 -1.07
CA ALA A 117 0.39 -7.28 -1.75
C ALA A 117 1.50 -6.24 -1.49
N ALA A 118 2.27 -6.39 -0.42
CA ALA A 118 3.27 -5.42 0.00
C ALA A 118 4.35 -5.14 -1.08
N PRO A 119 4.92 -6.13 -1.79
CA PRO A 119 5.92 -5.89 -2.84
C PRO A 119 5.35 -5.24 -4.10
N ILE A 120 4.05 -5.37 -4.39
CA ILE A 120 3.44 -4.91 -5.65
C ILE A 120 3.73 -3.42 -5.90
N GLN A 121 3.53 -2.60 -4.88
CA GLN A 121 3.80 -1.16 -4.94
C GLN A 121 4.90 -0.72 -3.98
N ASN A 122 5.77 -1.66 -3.57
CA ASN A 122 6.86 -1.34 -2.65
C ASN A 122 6.37 -0.47 -1.47
N ILE A 123 5.44 -1.03 -0.66
CA ILE A 123 4.84 -0.24 0.43
C ILE A 123 5.92 0.41 1.28
N GLY A 124 5.65 1.64 1.71
CA GLY A 124 6.63 2.40 2.49
C GLY A 124 5.99 3.47 3.36
N ALA A 125 6.56 3.66 4.53
CA ALA A 125 6.17 4.69 5.48
C ALA A 125 7.35 5.03 6.41
N TYR A 126 7.35 6.23 6.95
CA TYR A 126 8.30 6.69 7.98
C TYR A 126 9.77 6.37 7.67
N GLY A 127 10.16 6.57 6.39
CA GLY A 127 11.55 6.45 5.95
C GLY A 127 12.03 5.03 5.70
N LEU A 128 11.13 4.06 5.59
CA LEU A 128 11.41 2.69 5.20
C LEU A 128 10.50 2.27 4.05
N GLU A 129 11.02 1.57 3.07
CA GLU A 129 10.28 0.85 2.03
C GLU A 129 10.47 -0.66 2.18
N VAL A 130 9.44 -1.44 1.84
CA VAL A 130 9.49 -2.92 2.02
C VAL A 130 10.65 -3.55 1.24
N GLY A 131 11.01 -2.97 0.09
CA GLY A 131 12.14 -3.41 -0.72
C GLY A 131 13.48 -3.41 0.01
N GLU A 132 13.64 -2.62 1.09
CA GLU A 132 14.87 -2.60 1.90
C GLU A 132 15.04 -3.88 2.74
N CYS A 133 13.93 -4.44 3.20
CA CYS A 133 13.88 -5.68 4.00
C CYS A 133 13.51 -6.91 3.16
N PHE A 134 13.16 -6.73 1.90
CA PHE A 134 12.76 -7.80 0.99
C PHE A 134 13.98 -8.63 0.57
N HIS A 135 13.84 -9.95 0.59
CA HIS A 135 14.85 -10.88 0.06
C HIS A 135 14.42 -11.48 -1.28
N SER A 136 13.28 -12.16 -1.30
CA SER A 136 12.71 -12.78 -2.50
C SER A 136 11.23 -13.07 -2.28
N LEU A 137 10.55 -13.46 -3.35
CA LEU A 137 9.18 -13.97 -3.28
C LEU A 137 9.02 -15.16 -4.23
N THR A 138 7.94 -15.91 -4.03
CA THR A 138 7.46 -16.91 -4.98
C THR A 138 6.10 -16.47 -5.51
N ALA A 139 5.94 -16.46 -6.84
CA ALA A 139 4.67 -16.17 -7.50
C ALA A 139 4.31 -17.30 -8.47
N TRP A 140 3.02 -17.49 -8.70
CA TRP A 140 2.50 -18.35 -9.77
C TRP A 140 2.34 -17.50 -11.04
N ASP A 141 2.96 -17.92 -12.14
CA ASP A 141 2.78 -17.34 -13.47
C ASP A 141 1.70 -18.11 -14.22
N PHE A 142 0.54 -17.48 -14.43
CA PHE A 142 -0.59 -18.11 -15.13
C PHE A 142 -0.35 -18.33 -16.63
N GLU A 143 0.59 -17.63 -17.25
CA GLU A 143 0.96 -17.89 -18.66
C GLU A 143 1.89 -19.09 -18.77
N LYS A 144 2.87 -19.20 -17.86
CA LYS A 144 3.85 -20.29 -17.86
C LYS A 144 3.35 -21.53 -17.13
N GLN A 145 2.25 -21.43 -16.38
CA GLN A 145 1.71 -22.50 -15.53
C GLN A 145 2.77 -23.07 -14.58
N ALA A 146 3.56 -22.17 -13.96
CA ALA A 146 4.67 -22.56 -13.11
C ALA A 146 4.89 -21.55 -11.97
N PHE A 147 5.47 -22.02 -10.87
CA PHE A 147 5.99 -21.14 -9.82
C PHE A 147 7.25 -20.44 -10.32
N PHE A 148 7.32 -19.16 -10.05
CA PHE A 148 8.40 -18.29 -10.46
C PHE A 148 9.00 -17.58 -9.25
N PRO A 149 10.25 -17.86 -8.88
CA PRO A 149 10.95 -17.12 -7.82
C PRO A 149 11.42 -15.77 -8.37
N VAL A 150 11.28 -14.72 -7.57
CA VAL A 150 11.72 -13.36 -7.91
C VAL A 150 12.59 -12.86 -6.76
N ASP A 151 13.85 -12.58 -7.03
CA ASP A 151 14.75 -11.97 -6.06
C ASP A 151 14.59 -10.45 -5.99
N ARG A 152 15.32 -9.82 -5.05
CA ARG A 152 15.26 -8.38 -4.85
C ARG A 152 15.66 -7.59 -6.10
N SER A 153 16.67 -8.04 -6.82
CA SER A 153 17.19 -7.35 -8.01
C SER A 153 16.18 -7.38 -9.15
N ALA A 154 15.53 -8.54 -9.34
CA ALA A 154 14.49 -8.73 -10.35
C ALA A 154 13.20 -7.95 -10.03
N CYS A 155 12.92 -7.64 -8.76
CA CYS A 155 11.74 -6.85 -8.38
C CYS A 155 11.77 -5.39 -8.86
N ARG A 156 12.92 -4.84 -9.23
CA ARG A 156 13.08 -3.47 -9.76
C ARG A 156 12.34 -2.42 -8.90
N PHE A 157 12.45 -2.53 -7.57
CA PHE A 157 11.75 -1.64 -6.65
C PHE A 157 12.11 -0.16 -6.87
N ALA A 158 11.09 0.68 -6.92
CA ALA A 158 11.17 2.12 -6.92
C ALA A 158 10.06 2.71 -6.03
N TYR A 159 9.99 4.05 -5.92
CA TYR A 159 8.95 4.72 -5.14
C TYR A 159 7.54 4.33 -5.63
N ARG A 160 6.79 3.59 -4.83
CA ARG A 160 5.44 3.06 -5.14
C ARG A 160 5.39 2.25 -6.44
N ASP A 161 6.50 1.58 -6.78
CA ASP A 161 6.65 0.84 -8.02
C ASP A 161 7.45 -0.45 -7.84
N SER A 162 7.22 -1.40 -8.73
CA SER A 162 7.93 -2.67 -8.80
C SER A 162 7.77 -3.30 -10.19
N LEU A 163 8.51 -4.39 -10.44
CA LEU A 163 8.34 -5.27 -11.60
C LEU A 163 6.85 -5.54 -11.91
N PHE A 164 6.02 -5.83 -10.90
CA PHE A 164 4.61 -6.16 -11.09
C PHE A 164 3.79 -5.01 -11.67
N LYS A 165 4.11 -3.77 -11.33
CA LYS A 165 3.47 -2.57 -11.88
C LYS A 165 4.06 -2.23 -13.25
N GLN A 166 5.37 -2.25 -13.39
CA GLN A 166 6.07 -1.93 -14.65
C GLN A 166 5.66 -2.85 -15.78
N GLU A 167 5.44 -4.15 -15.51
CA GLU A 167 4.96 -5.14 -16.48
C GLU A 167 3.42 -5.21 -16.59
N GLY A 168 2.68 -4.39 -15.82
CA GLY A 168 1.21 -4.43 -15.82
C GLY A 168 0.60 -5.70 -15.23
N TRP A 169 1.39 -6.54 -14.54
CA TRP A 169 0.92 -7.82 -14.01
C TRP A 169 -0.10 -7.68 -12.87
N HIS A 170 -0.04 -6.58 -12.14
CA HIS A 170 -0.99 -6.23 -11.10
C HIS A 170 -2.41 -5.94 -11.64
N LEU A 171 -2.53 -5.57 -12.91
CA LEU A 171 -3.81 -5.32 -13.60
C LEU A 171 -4.26 -6.53 -14.42
N SER A 172 -3.33 -7.18 -15.12
CA SER A 172 -3.65 -8.33 -15.99
C SER A 172 -3.97 -9.62 -15.20
N GLY A 173 -3.65 -9.66 -13.90
CA GLY A 173 -3.78 -10.87 -13.10
C GLY A 173 -2.85 -12.02 -13.55
N ARG A 174 -1.75 -11.70 -14.25
CA ARG A 174 -0.79 -12.69 -14.73
C ARG A 174 -0.06 -13.40 -13.62
N MET A 175 0.34 -12.67 -12.56
CA MET A 175 1.17 -13.20 -11.48
C MET A 175 0.43 -13.14 -10.16
N ALA A 176 0.37 -14.27 -9.44
CA ALA A 176 -0.15 -14.35 -8.07
C ALA A 176 0.97 -14.68 -7.09
N ILE A 177 1.34 -13.72 -6.23
CA ILE A 177 2.35 -13.94 -5.19
C ILE A 177 1.80 -14.92 -4.16
N THR A 178 2.57 -15.96 -3.83
CA THR A 178 2.18 -17.02 -2.88
C THR A 178 2.89 -16.90 -1.54
N SER A 179 4.15 -16.45 -1.53
CA SER A 179 4.92 -16.16 -0.32
C SER A 179 5.96 -15.08 -0.55
N VAL A 180 6.36 -14.43 0.52
CA VAL A 180 7.45 -13.43 0.52
C VAL A 180 8.45 -13.78 1.60
N ILE A 181 9.74 -13.68 1.28
CA ILE A 181 10.84 -13.87 2.21
C ILE A 181 11.45 -12.51 2.53
N PHE A 182 11.51 -12.20 3.81
CA PHE A 182 12.14 -10.99 4.35
C PHE A 182 13.50 -11.32 4.95
N ARG A 183 14.46 -10.40 4.78
CA ARG A 183 15.77 -10.44 5.45
C ARG A 183 15.80 -9.31 6.47
N LEU A 184 15.76 -9.66 7.75
CA LEU A 184 15.76 -8.72 8.86
C LEU A 184 17.15 -8.71 9.54
N PRO A 185 17.76 -7.51 9.78
CA PRO A 185 19.11 -7.41 10.30
C PRO A 185 19.16 -7.78 11.79
N LYS A 186 20.27 -8.41 12.22
CA LYS A 186 20.55 -8.62 13.66
C LYS A 186 21.11 -7.38 14.34
N VAL A 187 21.81 -6.54 13.60
CA VAL A 187 22.25 -5.22 14.08
C VAL A 187 21.20 -4.21 13.66
N TRP A 188 20.47 -3.72 14.63
CA TRP A 188 19.36 -2.78 14.43
C TRP A 188 19.73 -1.37 14.90
N ALA A 189 19.24 -0.37 14.18
CA ALA A 189 19.30 1.03 14.59
C ALA A 189 17.94 1.69 14.34
N PRO A 190 17.44 2.56 15.25
CA PRO A 190 16.13 3.19 15.10
C PRO A 190 16.09 4.15 13.91
N ASN A 191 15.12 4.01 13.02
CA ASN A 191 14.83 4.99 11.98
C ASN A 191 13.72 5.94 12.46
N ILE A 192 14.12 7.02 13.10
CA ILE A 192 13.24 8.03 13.72
C ILE A 192 13.39 9.41 13.06
N ARG A 193 13.79 9.45 11.78
CA ARG A 193 14.01 10.71 11.03
C ARG A 193 12.76 11.54 10.82
N TYR A 194 11.58 10.93 10.89
CA TYR A 194 10.30 11.64 10.79
C TYR A 194 9.99 12.36 12.09
N ALA A 195 9.80 13.68 12.01
CA ALA A 195 9.59 14.54 13.18
C ALA A 195 8.44 14.08 14.08
N ASP A 196 7.33 13.61 13.49
CA ASP A 196 6.19 13.09 14.26
C ASP A 196 6.55 11.89 15.13
N VAL A 197 7.41 10.99 14.64
CA VAL A 197 7.84 9.79 15.40
C VAL A 197 8.80 10.21 16.51
N ALA A 198 9.75 11.09 16.21
CA ALA A 198 10.67 11.62 17.22
C ALA A 198 9.93 12.38 18.32
N GLN A 199 8.94 13.20 17.98
CA GLN A 199 8.09 13.92 18.93
C GLN A 199 7.25 12.96 19.80
N GLU A 200 6.70 11.90 19.20
CA GLU A 200 5.90 10.90 19.93
C GLU A 200 6.76 10.13 20.94
N LEU A 201 8.00 9.78 20.58
CA LEU A 201 8.96 9.13 21.50
C LEU A 201 9.37 10.08 22.63
N ALA A 202 9.67 11.34 22.30
CA ALA A 202 9.98 12.37 23.30
C ALA A 202 8.83 12.63 24.28
N ALA A 203 7.59 12.66 23.79
CA ALA A 203 6.39 12.82 24.63
C ALA A 203 6.15 11.65 25.60
N ARG A 204 6.82 10.52 25.36
CA ARG A 204 6.80 9.34 26.24
C ARG A 204 8.07 9.19 27.10
N ASP A 205 8.94 10.21 27.11
CA ASP A 205 10.24 10.19 27.79
C ASP A 205 11.17 9.04 27.37
N ILE A 206 11.08 8.58 26.09
CA ILE A 206 11.88 7.49 25.54
C ILE A 206 13.07 8.08 24.79
N ALA A 207 14.23 8.15 25.45
CA ALA A 207 15.47 8.65 24.85
C ALA A 207 16.20 7.59 24.00
N THR A 208 16.11 6.31 24.38
CA THR A 208 16.74 5.19 23.68
C THR A 208 15.66 4.17 23.33
N PRO A 209 14.99 4.33 22.17
CA PRO A 209 13.86 3.50 21.82
C PRO A 209 14.28 2.08 21.44
N SER A 210 13.52 1.09 21.89
CA SER A 210 13.51 -0.26 21.36
C SER A 210 12.75 -0.33 20.02
N PRO A 211 12.88 -1.42 19.25
CA PRO A 211 12.06 -1.64 18.05
C PRO A 211 10.55 -1.56 18.32
N GLN A 212 10.11 -2.08 19.47
CA GLN A 212 8.69 -2.02 19.88
C GLN A 212 8.27 -0.60 20.20
N ASP A 213 9.13 0.22 20.80
CA ASP A 213 8.81 1.64 21.09
C ASP A 213 8.62 2.43 19.79
N VAL A 214 9.47 2.19 18.78
CA VAL A 214 9.33 2.79 17.45
C VAL A 214 8.01 2.37 16.80
N ALA A 215 7.68 1.06 16.84
CA ALA A 215 6.40 0.56 16.32
C ALA A 215 5.21 1.23 17.01
N ASN A 216 5.23 1.31 18.34
CA ASN A 216 4.16 1.91 19.14
C ASN A 216 4.01 3.41 18.87
N ALA A 217 5.11 4.14 18.69
CA ALA A 217 5.09 5.56 18.33
C ALA A 217 4.46 5.75 16.94
N ILE A 218 4.84 4.92 15.95
CA ILE A 218 4.28 4.96 14.60
C ILE A 218 2.78 4.64 14.62
N ILE A 219 2.37 3.61 15.36
CA ILE A 219 0.94 3.26 15.51
C ILE A 219 0.17 4.45 16.06
N ALA A 220 0.66 5.10 17.13
CA ALA A 220 0.00 6.25 17.72
C ALA A 220 -0.09 7.45 16.76
N VAL A 221 0.99 7.76 16.04
CA VAL A 221 0.99 8.81 15.02
C VAL A 221 -0.01 8.51 13.91
N ARG A 222 -0.07 7.27 13.43
CA ARG A 222 -1.01 6.85 12.38
C ARG A 222 -2.44 6.93 12.84
N GLN A 223 -2.77 6.40 14.02
CA GLN A 223 -4.13 6.45 14.59
C GLN A 223 -4.63 7.89 14.81
N ARG A 224 -3.74 8.81 15.17
CA ARG A 224 -4.08 10.24 15.32
C ARG A 224 -4.38 10.92 13.97
N LYS A 225 -3.63 10.57 12.91
CA LYS A 225 -3.67 11.26 11.61
C LYS A 225 -4.56 10.59 10.57
N LEU A 226 -4.68 9.27 10.59
CA LEU A 226 -5.36 8.49 9.57
C LEU A 226 -6.65 7.90 10.12
N PRO A 227 -7.74 7.87 9.32
CA PRO A 227 -8.96 7.20 9.72
C PRO A 227 -8.77 5.68 9.64
N ASP A 228 -9.32 4.96 10.64
CA ASP A 228 -9.42 3.50 10.57
C ASP A 228 -10.42 3.13 9.45
N PRO A 229 -10.01 2.33 8.45
CA PRO A 229 -10.90 1.93 7.36
C PRO A 229 -12.16 1.17 7.81
N ALA A 230 -12.12 0.53 8.97
CA ALA A 230 -13.28 -0.15 9.55
C ALA A 230 -14.34 0.83 10.08
N ILE A 231 -13.93 2.07 10.39
CA ILE A 231 -14.82 3.13 10.93
C ILE A 231 -15.18 4.14 9.85
N ILE A 232 -14.18 4.62 9.11
CA ILE A 232 -14.34 5.55 7.99
C ILE A 232 -13.66 4.91 6.77
N PRO A 233 -14.41 4.29 5.86
CA PRO A 233 -13.86 3.59 4.72
C PRO A 233 -12.93 4.47 3.86
N ASN A 234 -11.72 3.96 3.57
CA ASN A 234 -10.69 4.67 2.82
C ASN A 234 -9.64 3.69 2.24
N THR A 235 -8.72 4.19 1.42
CA THR A 235 -7.60 3.43 0.85
C THR A 235 -6.23 3.97 1.30
N GLY A 236 -6.16 4.69 2.42
CA GLY A 236 -4.95 5.40 2.82
C GLY A 236 -4.67 6.59 1.90
N SER A 237 -3.39 6.83 1.58
CA SER A 237 -3.02 7.90 0.64
C SER A 237 -3.61 7.64 -0.74
N PHE A 238 -4.43 8.56 -1.25
CA PHE A 238 -5.12 8.36 -2.52
C PHE A 238 -4.31 8.79 -3.74
N PHE A 239 -3.36 9.70 -3.58
CA PHE A 239 -2.49 10.17 -4.64
C PHE A 239 -1.02 9.94 -4.30
N HIS A 240 -0.22 9.66 -5.31
CA HIS A 240 1.23 9.70 -5.19
C HIS A 240 1.70 11.12 -4.87
N ASN A 241 2.81 11.24 -4.15
CA ASN A 241 3.54 12.48 -4.08
C ASN A 241 4.13 12.76 -5.47
N PRO A 242 3.74 13.86 -6.15
CA PRO A 242 4.19 14.13 -7.51
C PRO A 242 5.67 14.47 -7.55
N VAL A 243 6.35 13.96 -8.57
CA VAL A 243 7.74 14.31 -8.89
C VAL A 243 7.70 15.31 -10.03
N VAL A 244 8.33 16.46 -9.83
CA VAL A 244 8.33 17.58 -10.79
C VAL A 244 9.75 18.04 -11.10
N THR A 245 9.92 18.86 -12.14
CA THR A 245 11.21 19.46 -12.44
C THR A 245 11.65 20.44 -11.33
N SER A 246 12.97 20.56 -11.12
CA SER A 246 13.52 21.55 -10.17
C SER A 246 13.08 22.98 -10.50
N ALA A 247 12.91 23.31 -11.78
CA ALA A 247 12.43 24.62 -12.21
C ALA A 247 11.03 24.93 -11.68
N LEU A 248 10.08 23.98 -11.83
CA LEU A 248 8.72 24.13 -11.30
C LEU A 248 8.71 24.16 -9.77
N ALA A 249 9.48 23.27 -9.11
CA ALA A 249 9.57 23.23 -7.66
C ALA A 249 10.13 24.55 -7.07
N ASN A 250 11.12 25.16 -7.73
CA ASN A 250 11.71 26.43 -7.31
C ASN A 250 10.75 27.61 -7.55
N ALA A 251 10.05 27.64 -8.69
CA ALA A 251 9.02 28.66 -8.94
C ALA A 251 7.92 28.59 -7.88
N LEU A 252 7.40 27.39 -7.58
CA LEU A 252 6.39 27.21 -6.53
C LEU A 252 6.89 27.60 -5.14
N ALA A 253 8.19 27.44 -4.86
CA ALA A 253 8.75 27.82 -3.56
C ALA A 253 8.81 29.32 -3.31
N VAL A 254 8.82 30.14 -4.35
CA VAL A 254 8.75 31.62 -4.24
C VAL A 254 7.37 32.02 -3.71
N ASP A 255 6.31 31.47 -4.31
CA ASP A 255 4.94 31.80 -3.94
C ASP A 255 4.47 31.03 -2.68
N TYR A 256 5.04 29.85 -2.45
CA TYR A 256 4.65 28.94 -1.38
C TYR A 256 5.88 28.44 -0.59
N PRO A 257 6.49 29.28 0.26
CA PRO A 257 7.74 28.93 0.97
C PRO A 257 7.60 27.77 1.96
N THR A 258 6.37 27.45 2.40
CA THR A 258 6.07 26.31 3.32
C THR A 258 5.81 25.00 2.60
N LEU A 259 5.85 24.96 1.24
CA LEU A 259 5.67 23.72 0.47
C LEU A 259 6.78 22.72 0.80
N PRO A 260 6.45 21.51 1.35
CA PRO A 260 7.45 20.50 1.60
C PRO A 260 7.99 19.92 0.28
N ARG A 261 9.31 19.93 0.14
CA ARG A 261 10.04 19.54 -1.06
C ARG A 261 11.12 18.54 -0.71
N TYR A 262 11.23 17.46 -1.48
CA TYR A 262 12.17 16.38 -1.24
C TYR A 262 13.00 16.14 -2.52
N PRO A 263 14.25 16.64 -2.59
CA PRO A 263 15.14 16.42 -3.74
C PRO A 263 15.31 14.93 -4.03
N GLN A 264 15.32 14.58 -5.32
CA GLN A 264 15.56 13.23 -5.80
C GLN A 264 16.97 13.13 -6.41
N ALA A 265 17.50 11.89 -6.50
CA ALA A 265 18.87 11.66 -7.00
C ALA A 265 19.06 12.05 -8.48
N ASP A 266 17.98 12.08 -9.26
CA ASP A 266 17.98 12.46 -10.67
C ASP A 266 17.83 13.99 -10.91
N GLY A 267 17.89 14.79 -9.84
CA GLY A 267 17.75 16.23 -9.90
C GLY A 267 16.30 16.73 -9.97
N GLN A 268 15.31 15.83 -9.93
CA GLN A 268 13.90 16.19 -9.78
C GLN A 268 13.55 16.46 -8.31
N VAL A 269 12.34 16.94 -8.06
CA VAL A 269 11.85 17.25 -6.71
C VAL A 269 10.49 16.61 -6.49
N LYS A 270 10.36 15.81 -5.44
CA LYS A 270 9.09 15.25 -5.00
C LYS A 270 8.39 16.27 -4.08
N LEU A 271 7.10 16.55 -4.36
CA LEU A 271 6.27 17.49 -3.59
C LEU A 271 5.29 16.71 -2.70
N ALA A 272 4.90 17.31 -1.57
CA ALA A 272 3.89 16.72 -0.68
C ALA A 272 2.48 16.88 -1.26
N ALA A 273 1.90 15.84 -1.85
CA ALA A 273 0.55 15.85 -2.40
C ALA A 273 -0.51 16.29 -1.38
N GLY A 274 -0.41 15.82 -0.12
CA GLY A 274 -1.32 16.22 0.95
C GLY A 274 -1.33 17.72 1.19
N TRP A 275 -0.17 18.38 1.14
CA TRP A 275 -0.06 19.83 1.25
C TRP A 275 -0.71 20.54 0.05
N LEU A 276 -0.44 20.07 -1.17
CA LEU A 276 -1.03 20.64 -2.39
C LEU A 276 -2.56 20.58 -2.36
N ILE A 277 -3.11 19.44 -1.96
CA ILE A 277 -4.55 19.22 -1.83
C ILE A 277 -5.16 20.11 -0.75
N GLU A 278 -4.50 20.24 0.40
CA GLU A 278 -4.92 21.13 1.50
C GLU A 278 -4.95 22.58 1.03
N GLN A 279 -3.88 23.06 0.39
CA GLN A 279 -3.79 24.42 -0.14
C GLN A 279 -4.75 24.69 -1.31
N ALA A 280 -5.16 23.64 -2.04
CA ALA A 280 -6.22 23.73 -3.04
C ALA A 280 -7.65 23.75 -2.42
N GLY A 281 -7.75 23.76 -1.08
CA GLY A 281 -9.02 23.88 -0.35
C GLY A 281 -9.84 22.61 -0.29
N TRP A 282 -9.21 21.44 -0.39
CA TRP A 282 -9.90 20.14 -0.36
C TRP A 282 -9.82 19.41 0.98
N LYS A 283 -8.98 19.82 1.93
CA LYS A 283 -8.94 19.20 3.27
C LYS A 283 -10.31 19.32 3.96
N GLY A 284 -10.91 18.21 4.36
CA GLY A 284 -12.23 18.13 4.97
C GLY A 284 -13.41 18.38 4.01
N LYS A 285 -13.15 18.70 2.73
CA LYS A 285 -14.20 18.97 1.75
C LYS A 285 -14.71 17.66 1.13
N SER A 286 -16.02 17.60 0.89
CA SER A 286 -16.69 16.49 0.23
C SER A 286 -17.40 16.93 -1.04
N LEU A 287 -17.57 15.99 -1.98
CA LEU A 287 -18.39 16.11 -3.16
C LEU A 287 -19.35 14.91 -3.19
N GLY A 288 -20.59 15.11 -2.70
CA GLY A 288 -21.50 14.01 -2.40
C GLY A 288 -20.98 13.14 -1.25
N PRO A 289 -21.06 11.80 -1.36
CA PRO A 289 -20.64 10.88 -0.28
C PRO A 289 -19.12 10.66 -0.17
N VAL A 290 -18.32 11.27 -1.04
CA VAL A 290 -16.86 11.11 -1.07
C VAL A 290 -16.19 12.45 -0.79
N GLY A 291 -15.10 12.44 0.00
CA GLY A 291 -14.34 13.64 0.31
C GLY A 291 -12.91 13.36 0.72
N MET A 292 -12.14 14.44 0.94
CA MET A 292 -10.80 14.34 1.54
C MET A 292 -10.92 14.45 3.06
N TYR A 293 -10.13 13.65 3.77
CA TYR A 293 -10.22 13.57 5.24
C TYR A 293 -9.74 14.86 5.91
N GLU A 294 -10.42 15.24 6.99
CA GLU A 294 -10.18 16.51 7.69
C GLU A 294 -8.86 16.58 8.46
N LYS A 295 -8.29 15.43 8.86
CA LYS A 295 -6.98 15.39 9.54
C LYS A 295 -5.81 15.15 8.59
N GLN A 296 -6.09 14.56 7.41
CA GLN A 296 -5.08 14.24 6.38
C GLN A 296 -5.68 14.42 4.99
N ALA A 297 -5.36 15.51 4.32
CA ALA A 297 -5.91 15.86 3.01
C ALA A 297 -5.57 14.87 1.88
N LEU A 298 -4.58 14.00 2.09
CA LEU A 298 -4.19 12.97 1.11
C LEU A 298 -5.10 11.74 1.13
N VAL A 299 -5.92 11.57 2.18
CA VAL A 299 -6.80 10.40 2.36
C VAL A 299 -8.20 10.73 1.83
N LEU A 300 -8.61 10.01 0.79
CA LEU A 300 -9.98 10.05 0.28
C LEU A 300 -10.84 9.07 1.08
N VAL A 301 -11.98 9.54 1.57
CA VAL A 301 -12.90 8.79 2.42
C VAL A 301 -14.28 8.63 1.78
N ASN A 302 -14.91 7.49 2.02
CA ASN A 302 -16.33 7.25 1.77
C ASN A 302 -17.11 7.52 3.08
N ARG A 303 -18.01 8.50 3.03
CA ARG A 303 -18.83 8.90 4.19
C ARG A 303 -20.17 8.14 4.26
N GLY A 304 -20.31 7.11 3.46
CA GLY A 304 -21.49 6.23 3.37
C GLY A 304 -22.20 6.30 2.03
N GLY A 305 -22.49 5.13 1.47
CA GLY A 305 -23.26 5.00 0.22
C GLY A 305 -22.55 5.46 -1.06
N ALA A 306 -21.22 5.61 -1.05
CA ALA A 306 -20.47 5.99 -2.24
C ALA A 306 -20.41 4.86 -3.26
N THR A 307 -20.30 5.24 -4.52
CA THR A 307 -20.02 4.38 -5.67
C THR A 307 -18.62 4.69 -6.25
N GLY A 308 -18.11 3.81 -7.10
CA GLY A 308 -16.87 4.09 -7.83
C GLY A 308 -16.96 5.33 -8.74
N ALA A 309 -18.15 5.66 -9.23
CA ALA A 309 -18.40 6.89 -9.99
C ALA A 309 -18.23 8.14 -9.11
N ASP A 310 -18.67 8.10 -7.86
CA ASP A 310 -18.50 9.20 -6.90
C ASP A 310 -17.01 9.41 -6.58
N VAL A 311 -16.26 8.32 -6.43
CA VAL A 311 -14.80 8.37 -6.23
C VAL A 311 -14.12 9.00 -7.44
N LYS A 312 -14.41 8.55 -8.67
CA LYS A 312 -13.84 9.12 -9.91
C LYS A 312 -14.17 10.61 -10.05
N ARG A 313 -15.40 11.03 -9.74
CA ARG A 313 -15.82 12.44 -9.80
C ARG A 313 -15.07 13.30 -8.80
N THR A 314 -14.93 12.85 -7.55
CA THR A 314 -14.18 13.58 -6.50
C THR A 314 -12.69 13.64 -6.84
N MET A 315 -12.10 12.52 -7.29
CA MET A 315 -10.71 12.46 -7.76
C MET A 315 -10.44 13.51 -8.84
N ALA A 316 -11.27 13.55 -9.89
CA ALA A 316 -11.13 14.50 -11.00
C ALA A 316 -11.23 15.97 -10.52
N ALA A 317 -12.13 16.26 -9.58
CA ALA A 317 -12.30 17.60 -9.03
C ALA A 317 -11.06 18.02 -8.20
N VAL A 318 -10.48 17.13 -7.40
CA VAL A 318 -9.23 17.37 -6.65
C VAL A 318 -8.06 17.60 -7.62
N GLN A 319 -7.91 16.75 -8.64
CA GLN A 319 -6.87 16.87 -9.67
C GLN A 319 -6.97 18.22 -10.39
N ALA A 320 -8.18 18.60 -10.82
CA ALA A 320 -8.41 19.89 -11.49
C ALA A 320 -8.05 21.09 -10.61
N ALA A 321 -8.42 21.06 -9.33
CA ALA A 321 -8.11 22.15 -8.39
C ALA A 321 -6.60 22.30 -8.15
N VAL A 322 -5.88 21.19 -7.96
CA VAL A 322 -4.43 21.20 -7.78
C VAL A 322 -3.73 21.65 -9.06
N LYS A 323 -4.15 21.16 -10.23
CA LYS A 323 -3.61 21.55 -11.53
C LYS A 323 -3.80 23.04 -11.80
N ALA A 324 -4.99 23.56 -11.54
CA ALA A 324 -5.31 25.00 -11.76
C ALA A 324 -4.47 25.91 -10.86
N LYS A 325 -4.19 25.49 -9.62
CA LYS A 325 -3.47 26.33 -8.65
C LYS A 325 -1.95 26.24 -8.77
N PHE A 326 -1.42 25.03 -9.04
CA PHE A 326 0.02 24.75 -8.95
C PHE A 326 0.66 24.28 -10.26
N ALA A 327 -0.13 24.07 -11.32
CA ALA A 327 0.32 23.44 -12.56
C ALA A 327 0.89 22.02 -12.36
N VAL A 328 0.52 21.32 -11.27
CA VAL A 328 0.98 19.98 -10.90
C VAL A 328 -0.12 18.96 -11.15
N ASP A 329 0.23 17.86 -11.81
CA ASP A 329 -0.67 16.72 -12.00
C ASP A 329 -0.57 15.75 -10.83
N LEU A 330 -1.71 15.29 -10.32
CA LEU A 330 -1.79 14.24 -9.31
C LEU A 330 -2.15 12.91 -9.98
N THR A 331 -1.43 11.85 -9.63
CA THR A 331 -1.70 10.48 -10.08
C THR A 331 -2.29 9.67 -8.94
N PRO A 332 -3.43 8.99 -9.14
CA PRO A 332 -4.01 8.14 -8.11
C PRO A 332 -3.12 6.92 -7.83
N GLU A 333 -3.05 6.51 -6.56
CA GLU A 333 -2.30 5.32 -6.11
C GLU A 333 -3.14 4.03 -6.22
N PRO A 334 -4.46 4.05 -5.91
CA PRO A 334 -5.29 2.85 -5.96
C PRO A 334 -5.50 2.29 -7.37
N ILE A 335 -5.76 0.97 -7.41
CA ILE A 335 -6.19 0.26 -8.61
C ILE A 335 -7.69 0.48 -8.80
N PHE A 336 -8.12 0.77 -10.02
CA PHE A 336 -9.53 0.89 -10.42
C PHE A 336 -9.95 -0.40 -11.13
N LEU A 337 -10.90 -1.13 -10.54
CA LEU A 337 -11.45 -2.37 -11.05
C LEU A 337 -12.92 -2.19 -11.44
#